data_db104b0b87a48210c7ff382e0d39b0ad
#
_entry.id   db104b0b87a48210c7ff382e0d39b0ad
#
_cell.length_a   1.000
_cell.length_b   1.000
_cell.length_c   1.000
_cell.angle_alpha   90.00
_cell.angle_beta   90.00
_cell.angle_gamma   90.00
#
_symmetry.space_group_name_H-M   'P 1'
#
loop_
_entity.id
_entity.type
_entity.pdbx_description
1 polymer ?
#
loop_
_entity_poly.entity_id
_entity_poly.type
_entity_poly.pdbx_seq_one_letter_code
_entity_poly.pdbx_strand_id
1 'polypeptide(L)'
;MKPRIIVCSLGRTGYKIFRLLRQQGALVVGIHHQPISGERAGDVIVGDLHAASTLKAAGIQQANTLVIAGGDDALNLWIVMQARVLNPRIRIINRFFNTSLGERLDYTLPDHLSMSVAGLAAPVFSFAALGNKAIGQIKLFKQTWPIHEEYIHQYHPWNGRKINELWEERSRMLIYYLPVEGDLDLVSAVTSGHELQKGDRLIVGTQPQVRTTRKSLITKLLKVLTNLRQFKHHAQSVLVGAMLLMMIISLATLTYVSTELNMSVVDALYFSVGMITGAGGNEKVVEQAPNSVKLFTVIMMLVGAAIFGIWYALLNDFVLGTRFKQFWDAARIPRRNHYIVCGLGGLGIKIVQQLYNNGQEVVVVEPNSNGKFVNTARSLGIPIIHADASFPETLKSCNITNATALIAVTGDDATNVEIALKAKGLSPKITVVVNYADPDFARMAQEVFDFEAVLSPAELAAPAFAAAALGGRILGNGITADSLWVAFATIITPSHPFCGQKVKEAAMSADFVPLYVETNSRSIHGWELLETSLSGGDMLYLTMPATRLYQLWRYTPKIDAVNY
;
A
#
# COMPACT_ATOMS: atom_id res chain seq x y z
N MET A 1 6.36 28.26 25.92
CA MET A 1 5.00 28.58 25.44
C MET A 1 4.43 27.36 24.74
N LYS A 2 3.12 27.03 24.94
CA LYS A 2 2.50 25.94 24.18
C LYS A 2 2.48 26.29 22.69
N PRO A 3 2.83 25.34 21.78
CA PRO A 3 2.84 25.61 20.35
C PRO A 3 1.44 25.87 19.84
N ARG A 4 1.29 26.90 19.01
CA ARG A 4 0.04 27.19 18.31
C ARG A 4 0.04 26.48 16.96
N ILE A 5 -0.90 25.57 16.77
CA ILE A 5 -0.99 24.70 15.59
C ILE A 5 -2.32 24.96 14.88
N ILE A 6 -2.27 25.09 13.55
CA ILE A 6 -3.47 25.17 12.72
C ILE A 6 -3.61 23.86 11.96
N VAL A 7 -4.82 23.28 11.92
CA VAL A 7 -5.13 22.09 11.13
C VAL A 7 -6.17 22.44 10.07
N CYS A 8 -5.77 22.42 8.80
CA CYS A 8 -6.65 22.67 7.66
C CYS A 8 -7.28 21.39 7.12
N SER A 9 -8.53 21.48 6.69
CA SER A 9 -9.33 20.38 6.13
C SER A 9 -9.65 19.30 7.17
N LEU A 10 -10.58 19.61 8.09
CA LEU A 10 -10.99 18.70 9.15
C LEU A 10 -11.93 17.57 8.65
N GLY A 11 -11.56 16.91 7.53
CA GLY A 11 -12.14 15.64 7.14
C GLY A 11 -11.68 14.50 8.07
N ARG A 12 -11.92 13.23 7.69
CA ARG A 12 -11.62 12.05 8.53
C ARG A 12 -10.22 12.10 9.17
N THR A 13 -9.18 12.34 8.37
CA THR A 13 -7.79 12.40 8.88
C THR A 13 -7.52 13.68 9.65
N GLY A 14 -7.93 14.83 9.12
CA GLY A 14 -7.67 16.14 9.74
C GLY A 14 -8.32 16.30 11.10
N TYR A 15 -9.56 15.85 11.24
CA TYR A 15 -10.27 15.91 12.53
C TYR A 15 -9.60 15.00 13.58
N LYS A 16 -9.11 13.83 13.17
CA LYS A 16 -8.37 12.95 14.08
C LYS A 16 -7.06 13.60 14.54
N ILE A 17 -6.30 14.20 13.63
CA ILE A 17 -5.08 14.95 13.96
C ILE A 17 -5.40 16.09 14.93
N PHE A 18 -6.46 16.86 14.64
CA PHE A 18 -6.92 17.97 15.48
C PHE A 18 -7.22 17.51 16.91
N ARG A 19 -7.96 16.41 17.09
CA ARG A 19 -8.26 15.83 18.40
C ARG A 19 -7.01 15.35 19.13
N LEU A 20 -6.13 14.61 18.44
CA LEU A 20 -4.89 14.12 19.03
C LEU A 20 -4.01 15.25 19.53
N LEU A 21 -3.83 16.32 18.75
CA LEU A 21 -3.03 17.49 19.15
C LEU A 21 -3.64 18.21 20.37
N ARG A 22 -4.96 18.31 20.45
CA ARG A 22 -5.64 18.88 21.63
C ARG A 22 -5.43 18.02 22.87
N GLN A 23 -5.54 16.70 22.74
CA GLN A 23 -5.28 15.75 23.84
C GLN A 23 -3.84 15.89 24.36
N GLN A 24 -2.89 16.21 23.49
CA GLN A 24 -1.51 16.50 23.85
C GLN A 24 -1.30 17.91 24.45
N GLY A 25 -2.37 18.66 24.67
CA GLY A 25 -2.32 19.97 25.30
C GLY A 25 -1.78 21.11 24.43
N ALA A 26 -1.68 20.93 23.11
CA ALA A 26 -1.33 21.99 22.17
C ALA A 26 -2.48 23.00 22.04
N LEU A 27 -2.17 24.23 21.64
CA LEU A 27 -3.16 25.25 21.26
C LEU A 27 -3.51 25.03 19.79
N VAL A 28 -4.64 24.36 19.51
CA VAL A 28 -4.99 23.94 18.15
C VAL A 28 -6.22 24.69 17.67
N VAL A 29 -6.14 25.24 16.46
CA VAL A 29 -7.26 25.83 15.72
C VAL A 29 -7.50 25.00 14.46
N GLY A 30 -8.74 24.55 14.28
CA GLY A 30 -9.16 23.86 13.07
C GLY A 30 -9.69 24.81 12.00
N ILE A 31 -9.54 24.44 10.72
CA ILE A 31 -10.22 25.14 9.60
C ILE A 31 -11.00 24.12 8.79
N HIS A 32 -12.28 24.40 8.56
CA HIS A 32 -13.13 23.56 7.72
C HIS A 32 -14.14 24.39 6.94
N HIS A 33 -14.66 23.83 5.84
CA HIS A 33 -15.66 24.51 5.00
C HIS A 33 -17.07 24.51 5.60
N GLN A 34 -17.31 23.64 6.59
CA GLN A 34 -18.59 23.52 7.30
C GLN A 34 -18.36 23.43 8.81
N PRO A 35 -19.37 23.81 9.64
CA PRO A 35 -19.31 23.60 11.08
C PRO A 35 -19.19 22.12 11.42
N ILE A 36 -18.43 21.78 12.46
CA ILE A 36 -18.29 20.41 12.96
C ILE A 36 -19.11 20.27 14.24
N SER A 37 -20.00 19.28 14.25
CA SER A 37 -20.85 19.00 15.42
C SER A 37 -20.00 18.66 16.64
N GLY A 38 -20.31 19.28 17.79
CA GLY A 38 -19.62 19.08 19.05
C GLY A 38 -18.37 19.94 19.26
N GLU A 39 -17.93 20.71 18.26
CA GLU A 39 -16.83 21.68 18.44
C GLU A 39 -17.31 23.10 18.66
N ARG A 40 -16.57 23.89 19.46
CA ARG A 40 -16.89 25.29 19.75
C ARG A 40 -16.50 26.18 18.58
N ALA A 41 -17.27 27.26 18.36
CA ALA A 41 -17.04 28.21 17.26
C ALA A 41 -15.63 28.88 17.29
N GLY A 42 -14.96 28.94 18.43
CA GLY A 42 -13.59 29.48 18.54
C GLY A 42 -12.49 28.45 18.26
N ASP A 43 -12.79 27.15 18.34
CA ASP A 43 -11.83 26.08 18.13
C ASP A 43 -11.75 25.69 16.63
N VAL A 44 -12.82 25.92 15.88
CA VAL A 44 -12.91 25.64 14.44
C VAL A 44 -13.39 26.90 13.70
N ILE A 45 -12.55 27.37 12.78
CA ILE A 45 -12.89 28.48 11.87
C ILE A 45 -13.56 27.88 10.63
N VAL A 46 -14.78 28.31 10.39
CA VAL A 46 -15.53 27.93 9.18
C VAL A 46 -15.24 28.94 8.08
N GLY A 47 -14.76 28.48 6.94
CA GLY A 47 -14.43 29.35 5.81
C GLY A 47 -13.88 28.61 4.60
N ASP A 48 -13.76 29.36 3.50
CA ASP A 48 -13.15 28.84 2.26
C ASP A 48 -11.64 28.67 2.44
N LEU A 49 -11.16 27.46 2.16
CA LEU A 49 -9.73 27.12 2.23
C LEU A 49 -8.89 27.77 1.12
N HIS A 50 -9.50 28.26 0.06
CA HIS A 50 -8.84 29.06 -0.97
C HIS A 50 -8.63 30.52 -0.55
N ALA A 51 -9.30 30.99 0.48
CA ALA A 51 -9.25 32.39 0.89
C ALA A 51 -8.17 32.64 1.96
N ALA A 52 -7.24 33.54 1.67
CA ALA A 52 -6.20 33.97 2.61
C ALA A 52 -6.78 34.57 3.91
N SER A 53 -7.98 35.16 3.86
CA SER A 53 -8.71 35.67 5.02
C SER A 53 -9.01 34.57 6.05
N THR A 54 -9.33 33.35 5.60
CA THR A 54 -9.60 32.20 6.47
C THR A 54 -8.35 31.81 7.27
N LEU A 55 -7.19 31.75 6.63
CA LEU A 55 -5.91 31.49 7.31
C LEU A 55 -5.54 32.62 8.30
N LYS A 56 -5.82 33.88 7.95
CA LYS A 56 -5.61 35.02 8.85
C LYS A 56 -6.52 34.93 10.06
N ALA A 57 -7.82 34.60 9.87
CA ALA A 57 -8.77 34.41 10.96
C ALA A 57 -8.34 33.30 11.93
N ALA A 58 -7.73 32.24 11.43
CA ALA A 58 -7.14 31.18 12.26
C ALA A 58 -5.81 31.58 12.95
N GLY A 59 -5.29 32.78 12.65
CA GLY A 59 -4.10 33.34 13.29
C GLY A 59 -2.79 32.77 12.76
N ILE A 60 -2.69 32.53 11.45
CA ILE A 60 -1.50 31.93 10.81
C ILE A 60 -0.20 32.72 11.07
N GLN A 61 -0.29 34.03 11.22
CA GLN A 61 0.88 34.89 11.48
C GLN A 61 1.59 34.59 12.81
N GLN A 62 0.82 34.03 13.77
CA GLN A 62 1.30 33.68 15.11
C GLN A 62 1.44 32.16 15.31
N ALA A 63 1.06 31.37 14.30
CA ALA A 63 1.14 29.92 14.36
C ALA A 63 2.58 29.43 14.21
N ASN A 64 2.92 28.38 14.94
CA ASN A 64 4.20 27.70 14.84
C ASN A 64 4.17 26.65 13.70
N THR A 65 3.05 25.94 13.58
CA THR A 65 2.88 24.84 12.63
C THR A 65 1.52 24.90 11.95
N LEU A 66 1.51 24.61 10.67
CA LEU A 66 0.33 24.38 9.86
C LEU A 66 0.30 22.92 9.39
N VAL A 67 -0.77 22.20 9.71
CA VAL A 67 -1.04 20.87 9.19
C VAL A 67 -2.12 20.95 8.12
N ILE A 68 -1.82 20.49 6.93
CA ILE A 68 -2.76 20.46 5.80
C ILE A 68 -3.15 19.00 5.56
N ALA A 69 -4.38 18.61 5.91
CA ALA A 69 -4.84 17.23 5.91
C ALA A 69 -5.87 16.93 4.80
N GLY A 70 -6.02 17.83 3.83
CA GLY A 70 -6.97 17.70 2.72
C GLY A 70 -6.71 16.48 1.83
N GLY A 71 -7.75 16.06 1.12
CA GLY A 71 -7.66 14.93 0.16
C GLY A 71 -7.30 15.36 -1.27
N ASP A 72 -7.19 16.65 -1.54
CA ASP A 72 -6.91 17.22 -2.85
C ASP A 72 -5.50 17.85 -2.86
N ASP A 73 -4.59 17.30 -3.65
CA ASP A 73 -3.21 17.76 -3.75
C ASP A 73 -3.12 19.20 -4.29
N ALA A 74 -4.03 19.61 -5.19
CA ALA A 74 -4.04 20.95 -5.77
C ALA A 74 -4.45 22.00 -4.72
N LEU A 75 -5.52 21.73 -3.97
CA LEU A 75 -5.95 22.57 -2.87
C LEU A 75 -4.86 22.65 -1.77
N ASN A 76 -4.27 21.53 -1.44
CA ASN A 76 -3.20 21.47 -0.45
C ASN A 76 -2.01 22.33 -0.87
N LEU A 77 -1.58 22.24 -2.14
CA LEU A 77 -0.52 23.09 -2.68
C LEU A 77 -0.89 24.58 -2.63
N TRP A 78 -2.13 24.92 -2.96
CA TRP A 78 -2.62 26.30 -2.86
C TRP A 78 -2.51 26.84 -1.43
N ILE A 79 -2.93 26.05 -0.44
CA ILE A 79 -2.82 26.43 0.98
C ILE A 79 -1.36 26.61 1.39
N VAL A 80 -0.45 25.74 0.95
CA VAL A 80 1.02 25.86 1.19
C VAL A 80 1.52 27.22 0.70
N MET A 81 1.20 27.59 -0.54
CA MET A 81 1.65 28.85 -1.14
C MET A 81 1.14 30.07 -0.37
N GLN A 82 -0.14 30.09 -0.03
CA GLN A 82 -0.72 31.17 0.77
C GLN A 82 -0.10 31.25 2.17
N ALA A 83 0.11 30.10 2.81
CA ALA A 83 0.71 30.03 4.13
C ALA A 83 2.11 30.62 4.14
N ARG A 84 2.93 30.32 3.12
CA ARG A 84 4.29 30.88 2.97
C ARG A 84 4.31 32.38 2.75
N VAL A 85 3.34 32.92 2.03
CA VAL A 85 3.19 34.37 1.84
C VAL A 85 2.81 35.07 3.17
N LEU A 86 1.91 34.45 3.95
CA LEU A 86 1.40 35.03 5.20
C LEU A 86 2.36 34.84 6.38
N ASN A 87 3.08 33.73 6.43
CA ASN A 87 4.07 33.40 7.46
C ASN A 87 5.22 32.59 6.83
N PRO A 88 6.30 33.23 6.35
CA PRO A 88 7.42 32.55 5.68
C PRO A 88 8.16 31.52 6.52
N ARG A 89 8.09 31.63 7.86
CA ARG A 89 8.80 30.76 8.80
C ARG A 89 7.95 29.66 9.41
N ILE A 90 6.67 29.55 9.01
CA ILE A 90 5.78 28.54 9.58
C ILE A 90 6.24 27.13 9.16
N ARG A 91 6.28 26.21 10.12
CA ARG A 91 6.46 24.78 9.82
C ARG A 91 5.21 24.27 9.11
N ILE A 92 5.36 23.54 7.99
CA ILE A 92 4.23 22.99 7.23
C ILE A 92 4.34 21.47 7.18
N ILE A 93 3.29 20.81 7.66
CA ILE A 93 3.10 19.36 7.52
C ILE A 93 1.97 19.15 6.53
N ASN A 94 2.28 18.61 5.37
CA ASN A 94 1.32 18.52 4.29
C ASN A 94 1.03 17.08 3.89
N ARG A 95 -0.25 16.78 3.65
CA ARG A 95 -0.69 15.51 3.10
C ARG A 95 -0.65 15.57 1.58
N PHE A 96 0.09 14.62 0.96
CA PHE A 96 0.08 14.43 -0.49
C PHE A 96 -0.17 12.99 -0.89
N PHE A 97 -0.96 12.81 -1.94
CA PHE A 97 -1.05 11.53 -2.65
C PHE A 97 0.12 11.35 -3.61
N ASN A 98 0.55 12.43 -4.26
CA ASN A 98 1.71 12.43 -5.14
C ASN A 98 2.99 12.59 -4.32
N THR A 99 3.61 11.47 -3.98
CA THR A 99 4.84 11.44 -3.17
C THR A 99 6.00 12.15 -3.85
N SER A 100 6.12 12.09 -5.19
CA SER A 100 7.19 12.78 -5.93
C SER A 100 7.05 14.30 -5.88
N LEU A 101 5.81 14.83 -5.91
CA LEU A 101 5.56 16.26 -5.70
C LEU A 101 5.93 16.65 -4.27
N GLY A 102 5.51 15.83 -3.30
CA GLY A 102 5.82 16.05 -1.89
C GLY A 102 7.33 16.13 -1.63
N GLU A 103 8.10 15.15 -2.10
CA GLU A 103 9.56 15.12 -1.96
C GLU A 103 10.24 16.36 -2.59
N ARG A 104 9.75 16.83 -3.73
CA ARG A 104 10.27 18.07 -4.34
C ARG A 104 9.98 19.31 -3.50
N LEU A 105 8.80 19.39 -2.90
CA LEU A 105 8.44 20.50 -2.01
C LEU A 105 9.25 20.46 -0.71
N ASP A 106 9.49 19.27 -0.16
CA ASP A 106 10.32 19.09 1.03
C ASP A 106 11.76 19.55 0.79
N TYR A 107 12.26 19.35 -0.42
CA TYR A 107 13.59 19.84 -0.81
C TYR A 107 13.62 21.36 -1.09
N THR A 108 12.53 21.92 -1.62
CA THR A 108 12.50 23.31 -2.10
C THR A 108 12.08 24.30 -1.02
N LEU A 109 11.16 23.89 -0.14
CA LEU A 109 10.55 24.76 0.87
C LEU A 109 11.20 24.54 2.25
N PRO A 110 11.59 25.60 2.96
CA PRO A 110 12.15 25.49 4.30
C PRO A 110 11.08 24.94 5.27
N ASP A 111 11.48 24.05 6.18
CA ASP A 111 10.66 23.46 7.24
C ASP A 111 9.29 22.95 6.73
N HIS A 112 9.33 22.22 5.61
CA HIS A 112 8.20 21.57 4.98
C HIS A 112 8.35 20.05 5.04
N LEU A 113 7.30 19.35 5.40
CA LEU A 113 7.28 17.89 5.45
C LEU A 113 6.02 17.35 4.77
N SER A 114 6.21 16.59 3.71
CA SER A 114 5.15 15.90 2.99
C SER A 114 4.94 14.49 3.54
N MET A 115 3.70 14.12 3.79
CA MET A 115 3.33 12.81 4.34
C MET A 115 2.18 12.19 3.55
N SER A 116 2.19 10.87 3.41
CA SER A 116 1.14 10.13 2.73
C SER A 116 0.39 9.23 3.71
N VAL A 117 -0.92 9.44 3.84
CA VAL A 117 -1.80 8.56 4.65
C VAL A 117 -1.70 7.11 4.16
N ALA A 118 -1.76 6.91 2.84
CA ALA A 118 -1.62 5.58 2.25
C ALA A 118 -0.23 4.97 2.52
N GLY A 119 0.83 5.79 2.44
CA GLY A 119 2.20 5.34 2.72
C GLY A 119 2.43 4.93 4.17
N LEU A 120 1.76 5.60 5.10
CA LEU A 120 1.82 5.29 6.54
C LEU A 120 0.96 4.09 6.93
N ALA A 121 -0.20 3.90 6.28
CA ALA A 121 -1.12 2.83 6.60
C ALA A 121 -0.78 1.50 5.91
N ALA A 122 -0.32 1.53 4.65
CA ALA A 122 -0.13 0.32 3.84
C ALA A 122 0.75 -0.76 4.49
N PRO A 123 1.86 -0.45 5.20
CA PRO A 123 2.63 -1.47 5.88
C PRO A 123 1.82 -2.24 6.94
N VAL A 124 0.96 -1.55 7.71
CA VAL A 124 0.14 -2.20 8.74
C VAL A 124 -0.87 -3.16 8.10
N PHE A 125 -1.54 -2.76 7.00
CA PHE A 125 -2.40 -3.64 6.22
C PHE A 125 -1.65 -4.86 5.68
N SER A 126 -0.45 -4.64 5.16
CA SER A 126 0.38 -5.73 4.62
C SER A 126 0.84 -6.69 5.73
N PHE A 127 1.23 -6.19 6.89
CA PHE A 127 1.64 -7.01 8.03
C PHE A 127 0.46 -7.79 8.62
N ALA A 128 -0.72 -7.18 8.74
CA ALA A 128 -1.93 -7.88 9.14
C ALA A 128 -2.26 -9.05 8.19
N ALA A 129 -2.14 -8.84 6.88
CA ALA A 129 -2.33 -9.89 5.89
C ALA A 129 -1.26 -11.00 5.96
N LEU A 130 -0.04 -10.68 6.43
CA LEU A 130 1.03 -11.65 6.67
C LEU A 130 0.86 -12.42 7.99
N GLY A 131 -0.18 -12.12 8.76
CA GLY A 131 -0.45 -12.74 10.07
C GLY A 131 0.23 -12.04 11.25
N ASN A 132 0.81 -10.85 11.05
CA ASN A 132 1.40 -10.05 12.11
C ASN A 132 0.37 -9.02 12.60
N LYS A 133 -0.01 -9.10 13.88
CA LYS A 133 -0.91 -8.11 14.52
C LYS A 133 -0.16 -6.80 14.80
N ALA A 134 0.12 -6.03 13.75
CA ALA A 134 0.84 -4.77 13.90
C ALA A 134 -0.09 -3.65 14.37
N ILE A 135 0.32 -2.93 15.43
CA ILE A 135 -0.33 -1.73 15.96
C ILE A 135 0.32 -0.43 15.43
N GLY A 136 1.43 -0.55 14.72
CA GLY A 136 2.19 0.57 14.17
C GLY A 136 3.38 0.09 13.35
N GLN A 137 4.23 1.05 12.99
CA GLN A 137 5.46 0.78 12.25
C GLN A 137 6.56 1.76 12.63
N ILE A 138 7.80 1.32 12.52
CA ILE A 138 8.99 2.14 12.72
C ILE A 138 10.01 1.88 11.62
N LYS A 139 10.66 2.93 11.10
CA LYS A 139 11.79 2.81 10.16
C LYS A 139 13.10 2.74 10.92
N LEU A 140 13.70 1.56 10.93
CA LEU A 140 15.01 1.31 11.53
C LEU A 140 15.94 0.73 10.47
N PHE A 141 17.20 1.17 10.41
CA PHE A 141 18.22 0.64 9.49
C PHE A 141 17.76 0.54 8.03
N LYS A 142 17.01 1.54 7.53
CA LYS A 142 16.39 1.60 6.18
C LYS A 142 15.31 0.53 5.92
N GLN A 143 14.87 -0.21 6.93
CA GLN A 143 13.79 -1.19 6.86
C GLN A 143 12.59 -0.71 7.67
N THR A 144 11.38 -1.12 7.27
CA THR A 144 10.16 -0.86 8.04
C THR A 144 9.87 -2.06 8.92
N TRP A 145 9.95 -1.85 10.23
CA TRP A 145 9.69 -2.87 11.24
C TRP A 145 8.24 -2.75 11.72
N PRO A 146 7.44 -3.81 11.70
CA PRO A 146 6.14 -3.81 12.35
C PRO A 146 6.30 -3.72 13.86
N ILE A 147 5.41 -2.93 14.47
CA ILE A 147 5.30 -2.81 15.93
C ILE A 147 4.06 -3.59 16.35
N HIS A 148 4.18 -4.41 17.35
CA HIS A 148 3.07 -5.17 17.91
C HIS A 148 3.15 -5.16 19.44
N GLU A 149 2.02 -5.42 20.07
CA GLU A 149 1.90 -5.53 21.51
C GLU A 149 1.92 -7.01 21.89
N GLU A 150 2.85 -7.36 22.80
CA GLU A 150 2.96 -8.68 23.38
C GLU A 150 2.40 -8.66 24.79
N TYR A 151 1.34 -9.42 25.01
CA TYR A 151 0.72 -9.60 26.31
C TYR A 151 1.27 -10.85 26.98
N ILE A 152 1.91 -10.71 28.15
CA ILE A 152 2.52 -11.81 28.88
C ILE A 152 1.43 -12.59 29.62
N HIS A 153 1.02 -13.72 29.08
CA HIS A 153 0.10 -14.65 29.74
C HIS A 153 0.87 -15.80 30.41
N GLN A 154 0.19 -16.62 31.21
CA GLN A 154 0.83 -17.66 32.01
C GLN A 154 1.73 -18.63 31.21
N TYR A 155 1.39 -18.94 29.98
CA TYR A 155 2.15 -19.83 29.09
C TYR A 155 2.97 -19.08 28.04
N HIS A 156 3.16 -17.77 28.22
CA HIS A 156 3.95 -16.99 27.27
C HIS A 156 5.44 -17.36 27.37
N PRO A 157 6.16 -17.50 26.24
CA PRO A 157 7.58 -17.89 26.25
C PRO A 157 8.49 -16.94 27.04
N TRP A 158 8.04 -15.71 27.30
CA TRP A 158 8.79 -14.69 28.04
C TRP A 158 8.36 -14.56 29.49
N ASN A 159 7.33 -15.27 29.92
CA ASN A 159 6.92 -15.26 31.32
C ASN A 159 8.05 -15.81 32.22
N GLY A 160 8.49 -15.06 33.23
CA GLY A 160 9.63 -15.38 34.09
C GLY A 160 11.01 -15.10 33.50
N ARG A 161 11.11 -14.62 32.24
CA ARG A 161 12.39 -14.21 31.66
C ARG A 161 12.74 -12.78 32.07
N LYS A 162 14.02 -12.50 32.18
CA LYS A 162 14.52 -11.15 32.46
C LYS A 162 14.42 -10.28 31.21
N ILE A 163 13.93 -9.06 31.39
CA ILE A 163 13.73 -8.10 30.29
C ILE A 163 15.04 -7.72 29.59
N ASN A 164 16.16 -7.77 30.32
CA ASN A 164 17.49 -7.49 29.80
C ASN A 164 17.96 -8.52 28.76
N GLU A 165 17.51 -9.79 28.85
CA GLU A 165 17.82 -10.81 27.84
C GLU A 165 17.16 -10.48 26.50
N LEU A 166 15.94 -9.91 26.55
CA LEU A 166 15.22 -9.49 25.34
C LEU A 166 15.79 -8.21 24.74
N TRP A 167 16.40 -7.36 25.57
CA TRP A 167 17.04 -6.12 25.13
C TRP A 167 18.25 -6.36 24.21
N GLU A 168 18.99 -7.43 24.40
CA GLU A 168 20.13 -7.81 23.55
C GLU A 168 19.76 -8.45 22.22
N GLU A 169 18.52 -8.84 22.04
CA GLU A 169 18.07 -9.60 20.87
C GLU A 169 17.96 -8.71 19.63
N ARG A 170 18.90 -8.82 18.68
CA ARG A 170 18.98 -7.97 17.47
C ARG A 170 17.78 -8.10 16.50
N SER A 171 17.03 -9.19 16.57
CA SER A 171 15.85 -9.42 15.75
C SER A 171 14.62 -8.67 16.25
N ARG A 172 14.72 -8.08 17.44
CA ARG A 172 13.65 -7.36 18.13
C ARG A 172 14.16 -6.05 18.71
N MET A 173 13.27 -5.08 18.81
CA MET A 173 13.53 -3.79 19.42
C MET A 173 12.44 -3.54 20.46
N LEU A 174 12.78 -3.52 21.72
CA LEU A 174 11.84 -3.15 22.78
C LEU A 174 11.56 -1.65 22.67
N ILE A 175 10.29 -1.29 22.60
CA ILE A 175 9.84 0.08 22.39
C ILE A 175 9.25 0.66 23.65
N TYR A 176 8.52 -0.17 24.41
CA TYR A 176 7.91 0.24 25.67
C TYR A 176 7.51 -0.94 26.54
N TYR A 177 7.47 -0.71 27.84
CA TYR A 177 7.06 -1.66 28.87
C TYR A 177 5.94 -1.10 29.72
N LEU A 178 4.89 -1.87 29.89
CA LEU A 178 3.72 -1.57 30.71
C LEU A 178 3.60 -2.67 31.77
N PRO A 179 4.09 -2.46 32.99
CA PRO A 179 3.95 -3.43 34.06
C PRO A 179 2.49 -3.53 34.52
N VAL A 180 2.10 -4.68 35.08
CA VAL A 180 0.79 -4.86 35.72
C VAL A 180 0.71 -4.06 36.99
N GLU A 181 1.81 -4.04 37.76
CA GLU A 181 1.89 -3.35 39.03
C GLU A 181 3.06 -2.36 39.05
N GLY A 182 2.80 -1.15 39.53
CA GLY A 182 3.83 -0.11 39.65
C GLY A 182 3.99 0.75 38.40
N ASP A 183 4.98 1.67 38.43
CA ASP A 183 5.28 2.67 37.40
C ASP A 183 6.74 2.53 36.94
N LEU A 184 7.16 1.29 36.65
CA LEU A 184 8.52 0.96 36.25
C LEU A 184 8.70 1.20 34.74
N ASP A 185 9.56 2.13 34.35
CA ASP A 185 9.90 2.38 32.95
C ASP A 185 10.79 1.25 32.36
N LEU A 186 10.84 1.16 31.02
CA LEU A 186 11.59 0.10 30.33
C LEU A 186 13.08 0.13 30.65
N VAL A 187 13.72 1.32 30.71
CA VAL A 187 15.17 1.45 30.93
C VAL A 187 15.53 1.01 32.35
N SER A 188 14.71 1.40 33.33
CA SER A 188 14.86 0.95 34.72
C SER A 188 14.62 -0.55 34.86
N ALA A 189 13.62 -1.13 34.17
CA ALA A 189 13.36 -2.56 34.17
C ALA A 189 14.52 -3.36 33.54
N VAL A 190 15.11 -2.87 32.45
CA VAL A 190 16.27 -3.48 31.79
C VAL A 190 17.50 -3.44 32.72
N THR A 191 17.76 -2.28 33.33
CA THR A 191 18.95 -2.08 34.19
C THR A 191 18.86 -2.87 35.51
N SER A 192 17.67 -3.01 36.09
CA SER A 192 17.46 -3.79 37.30
C SER A 192 17.36 -5.32 37.06
N GLY A 193 17.28 -5.72 35.79
CA GLY A 193 17.07 -7.13 35.42
C GLY A 193 15.70 -7.65 35.86
N HIS A 194 14.67 -6.81 35.75
CA HIS A 194 13.30 -7.14 36.10
C HIS A 194 12.78 -8.37 35.35
N GLU A 195 12.07 -9.26 36.01
CA GLU A 195 11.48 -10.46 35.43
C GLU A 195 10.04 -10.19 34.99
N LEU A 196 9.74 -10.55 33.74
CA LEU A 196 8.42 -10.38 33.15
C LEU A 196 7.39 -11.27 33.86
N GLN A 197 6.28 -10.68 34.25
CA GLN A 197 5.21 -11.35 34.99
C GLN A 197 3.94 -11.44 34.12
N LYS A 198 3.06 -12.39 34.52
CA LYS A 198 1.74 -12.52 33.91
C LYS A 198 0.97 -11.20 34.00
N GLY A 199 0.50 -10.71 32.88
CA GLY A 199 -0.25 -9.45 32.75
C GLY A 199 0.58 -8.27 32.28
N ASP A 200 1.92 -8.37 32.30
CA ASP A 200 2.79 -7.36 31.70
C ASP A 200 2.55 -7.25 30.20
N ARG A 201 2.76 -6.05 29.67
CA ARG A 201 2.66 -5.76 28.25
C ARG A 201 3.96 -5.16 27.74
N LEU A 202 4.44 -5.68 26.62
CA LEU A 202 5.61 -5.17 25.91
C LEU A 202 5.23 -4.70 24.52
N ILE A 203 5.68 -3.52 24.15
CA ILE A 203 5.60 -3.04 22.76
C ILE A 203 6.93 -3.33 22.11
N VAL A 204 6.88 -4.10 21.02
CA VAL A 204 8.07 -4.66 20.38
C VAL A 204 8.02 -4.41 18.88
N GLY A 205 9.11 -3.88 18.32
CA GLY A 205 9.36 -3.89 16.88
C GLY A 205 10.09 -5.18 16.50
N THR A 206 9.60 -5.90 15.49
CA THR A 206 10.27 -7.10 14.99
C THR A 206 10.83 -6.89 13.61
N GLN A 207 12.00 -7.47 13.34
CA GLN A 207 12.60 -7.39 12.02
C GLN A 207 11.74 -8.14 11.01
N PRO A 208 11.36 -7.52 9.87
CA PRO A 208 10.57 -8.19 8.85
C PRO A 208 11.35 -9.39 8.28
N GLN A 209 10.78 -10.59 8.39
CA GLN A 209 11.37 -11.78 7.80
C GLN A 209 11.11 -11.79 6.30
N VAL A 210 12.10 -11.43 5.51
CA VAL A 210 12.05 -11.53 4.04
C VAL A 210 12.30 -12.98 3.65
N ARG A 211 11.25 -13.75 3.40
CA ARG A 211 11.37 -15.04 2.72
C ARG A 211 11.60 -14.79 1.23
N THR A 212 12.85 -14.69 0.82
CA THR A 212 13.23 -14.63 -0.60
C THR A 212 13.05 -16.01 -1.24
N THR A 213 11.89 -16.26 -1.82
CA THR A 213 11.72 -17.41 -2.72
C THR A 213 12.35 -17.06 -4.07
N ARG A 214 13.61 -17.43 -4.26
CA ARG A 214 14.26 -17.38 -5.58
C ARG A 214 13.55 -18.36 -6.52
N LYS A 215 12.68 -17.85 -7.38
CA LYS A 215 11.98 -18.67 -8.38
C LYS A 215 12.90 -18.99 -9.53
N SER A 216 13.12 -20.28 -9.77
CA SER A 216 13.82 -20.80 -10.95
C SER A 216 13.10 -20.44 -12.25
N LEU A 217 13.85 -20.04 -13.29
CA LEU A 217 13.33 -19.76 -14.64
C LEU A 217 12.54 -20.94 -15.24
N ILE A 218 12.89 -22.16 -14.86
CA ILE A 218 12.23 -23.40 -15.30
C ILE A 218 10.77 -23.47 -14.81
N THR A 219 10.48 -22.99 -13.58
CA THR A 219 9.10 -22.94 -13.07
C THR A 219 8.25 -21.91 -13.79
N LYS A 220 8.83 -20.85 -14.36
CA LYS A 220 8.11 -19.87 -15.19
C LYS A 220 7.70 -20.48 -16.54
N LEU A 221 8.56 -21.26 -17.19
CA LEU A 221 8.28 -21.93 -18.47
C LEU A 221 7.22 -23.04 -18.33
N LEU A 222 7.29 -23.85 -17.28
CA LEU A 222 6.28 -24.86 -16.97
C LEU A 222 4.90 -24.23 -16.65
N LYS A 223 4.86 -23.05 -16.01
CA LYS A 223 3.61 -22.31 -15.76
C LYS A 223 2.92 -21.87 -17.06
N VAL A 224 3.65 -21.48 -18.08
CA VAL A 224 3.09 -21.08 -19.38
C VAL A 224 2.43 -22.27 -20.09
N LEU A 225 3.08 -23.42 -20.09
CA LEU A 225 2.57 -24.64 -20.74
C LEU A 225 1.30 -25.23 -20.08
N THR A 226 1.20 -25.12 -18.75
CA THR A 226 0.02 -25.66 -18.03
C THR A 226 -1.21 -24.74 -18.07
N ASN A 227 -1.06 -23.49 -18.45
CA ASN A 227 -2.16 -22.51 -18.57
C ASN A 227 -2.91 -22.60 -19.93
N LEU A 228 -2.41 -23.39 -20.89
CA LEU A 228 -3.09 -23.63 -22.17
C LEU A 228 -4.55 -24.15 -22.03
N ARG A 229 -4.89 -24.74 -20.88
CA ARG A 229 -6.27 -25.21 -20.61
C ARG A 229 -7.27 -24.08 -20.37
N GLN A 230 -6.83 -22.93 -19.85
CA GLN A 230 -7.68 -21.74 -19.69
C GLN A 230 -7.83 -20.94 -20.99
N PHE A 231 -6.95 -21.18 -21.97
CA PHE A 231 -7.03 -20.62 -23.32
C PHE A 231 -8.34 -20.96 -24.03
N LYS A 232 -8.90 -22.14 -23.73
CA LYS A 232 -10.09 -22.67 -24.40
C LYS A 232 -11.31 -21.74 -24.35
N HIS A 233 -11.56 -21.08 -23.23
CA HIS A 233 -12.78 -20.27 -23.06
C HIS A 233 -12.71 -18.89 -23.73
N HIS A 234 -11.54 -18.24 -23.76
CA HIS A 234 -11.41 -16.87 -24.27
C HIS A 234 -11.05 -16.79 -25.76
N ALA A 235 -10.41 -17.84 -26.29
CA ALA A 235 -10.07 -17.93 -27.69
C ALA A 235 -11.06 -18.77 -28.50
N GLN A 236 -12.15 -19.23 -27.90
CA GLN A 236 -13.09 -20.16 -28.53
C GLN A 236 -13.69 -19.62 -29.83
N SER A 237 -14.05 -18.34 -29.88
CA SER A 237 -14.57 -17.69 -31.10
C SER A 237 -13.54 -17.62 -32.24
N VAL A 238 -12.28 -17.31 -31.91
CA VAL A 238 -11.18 -17.24 -32.90
C VAL A 238 -10.83 -18.66 -33.39
N LEU A 239 -10.82 -19.64 -32.48
CA LEU A 239 -10.56 -21.04 -32.86
C LEU A 239 -11.69 -21.64 -33.70
N VAL A 240 -12.94 -21.34 -33.38
CA VAL A 240 -14.09 -21.77 -34.19
C VAL A 240 -14.02 -21.12 -35.57
N GLY A 241 -13.71 -19.83 -35.65
CA GLY A 241 -13.52 -19.15 -36.94
C GLY A 241 -12.38 -19.75 -37.77
N ALA A 242 -11.25 -20.08 -37.13
CA ALA A 242 -10.13 -20.75 -37.78
C ALA A 242 -10.48 -22.17 -38.26
N MET A 243 -11.24 -22.95 -37.47
CA MET A 243 -11.71 -24.28 -37.88
C MET A 243 -12.69 -24.20 -39.08
N LEU A 244 -13.61 -23.23 -39.07
CA LEU A 244 -14.51 -22.99 -40.19
C LEU A 244 -13.71 -22.61 -41.46
N LEU A 245 -12.75 -21.72 -41.34
CA LEU A 245 -11.91 -21.33 -42.46
C LEU A 245 -11.12 -22.53 -43.01
N MET A 246 -10.51 -23.34 -42.16
CA MET A 246 -9.79 -24.54 -42.57
C MET A 246 -10.71 -25.59 -43.21
N MET A 247 -11.92 -25.74 -42.69
CA MET A 247 -12.95 -26.65 -43.29
C MET A 247 -13.30 -26.20 -44.70
N ILE A 248 -13.50 -24.91 -44.94
CA ILE A 248 -13.84 -24.37 -46.26
C ILE A 248 -12.68 -24.52 -47.23
N ILE A 249 -11.43 -24.23 -46.81
CA ILE A 249 -10.22 -24.45 -47.62
C ILE A 249 -10.11 -25.93 -48.00
N SER A 250 -10.32 -26.84 -47.06
CA SER A 250 -10.26 -28.28 -47.31
C SER A 250 -11.35 -28.75 -48.29
N LEU A 251 -12.60 -28.24 -48.13
CA LEU A 251 -13.70 -28.55 -49.03
C LEU A 251 -13.43 -28.04 -50.45
N ALA A 252 -12.94 -26.80 -50.58
CA ALA A 252 -12.57 -26.24 -51.86
C ALA A 252 -11.42 -27.05 -52.53
N THR A 253 -10.38 -27.37 -51.80
CA THR A 253 -9.26 -28.19 -52.28
C THR A 253 -9.75 -29.55 -52.77
N LEU A 254 -10.61 -30.23 -52.01
CA LEU A 254 -11.16 -31.52 -52.38
C LEU A 254 -11.97 -31.43 -53.67
N THR A 255 -12.79 -30.39 -53.81
CA THR A 255 -13.62 -30.16 -55.01
C THR A 255 -12.72 -29.92 -56.25
N TYR A 256 -11.65 -29.13 -56.14
CA TYR A 256 -10.75 -28.87 -57.27
C TYR A 256 -9.92 -30.12 -57.66
N VAL A 257 -9.52 -30.98 -56.70
CA VAL A 257 -8.82 -32.22 -56.95
C VAL A 257 -9.75 -33.25 -57.60
N SER A 258 -11.03 -33.28 -57.23
CA SER A 258 -12.01 -34.22 -57.75
C SER A 258 -12.57 -33.87 -59.13
N THR A 259 -12.30 -32.66 -59.61
CA THR A 259 -12.67 -32.23 -60.96
C THR A 259 -11.63 -32.60 -61.98
N GLU A 260 -12.00 -32.75 -63.25
CA GLU A 260 -11.14 -33.17 -64.40
C GLU A 260 -9.98 -32.20 -64.74
N LEU A 261 -9.60 -31.32 -63.79
CA LEU A 261 -8.59 -30.26 -63.97
C LEU A 261 -7.15 -30.79 -63.82
N ASN A 262 -6.93 -32.10 -63.52
CA ASN A 262 -5.63 -32.74 -63.33
C ASN A 262 -4.67 -31.95 -62.40
N MET A 263 -5.20 -31.28 -61.38
CA MET A 263 -4.39 -30.53 -60.42
C MET A 263 -3.83 -31.43 -59.32
N SER A 264 -2.55 -31.18 -58.93
CA SER A 264 -2.01 -31.79 -57.75
C SER A 264 -2.75 -31.24 -56.50
N VAL A 265 -2.76 -32.03 -55.39
CA VAL A 265 -3.32 -31.61 -54.11
C VAL A 265 -2.73 -30.29 -53.62
N VAL A 266 -1.43 -30.09 -53.84
CA VAL A 266 -0.69 -28.88 -53.45
C VAL A 266 -1.13 -27.67 -54.27
N ASP A 267 -1.32 -27.84 -55.60
CA ASP A 267 -1.76 -26.77 -56.46
C ASP A 267 -3.21 -26.36 -56.18
N ALA A 268 -4.09 -27.35 -55.91
CA ALA A 268 -5.48 -27.15 -55.51
C ALA A 268 -5.57 -26.41 -54.15
N LEU A 269 -4.72 -26.76 -53.20
CA LEU A 269 -4.64 -26.08 -51.89
C LEU A 269 -4.15 -24.61 -52.08
N TYR A 270 -3.08 -24.41 -52.87
CA TYR A 270 -2.56 -23.08 -53.17
C TYR A 270 -3.64 -22.20 -53.80
N PHE A 271 -4.36 -22.74 -54.80
CA PHE A 271 -5.43 -22.06 -55.49
C PHE A 271 -6.61 -21.74 -54.54
N SER A 272 -7.03 -22.70 -53.70
CA SER A 272 -8.09 -22.49 -52.73
C SER A 272 -7.77 -21.41 -51.73
N VAL A 273 -6.58 -21.40 -51.19
CA VAL A 273 -6.09 -20.36 -50.24
C VAL A 273 -6.04 -19.00 -50.93
N GLY A 274 -5.47 -18.93 -52.13
CA GLY A 274 -5.37 -17.69 -52.90
C GLY A 274 -6.74 -17.05 -53.20
N MET A 275 -7.72 -17.87 -53.59
CA MET A 275 -9.09 -17.43 -53.89
C MET A 275 -9.83 -16.95 -52.63
N ILE A 276 -9.70 -17.67 -51.51
CA ILE A 276 -10.39 -17.34 -50.26
C ILE A 276 -9.78 -16.10 -49.59
N THR A 277 -8.46 -15.92 -49.68
CA THR A 277 -7.78 -14.76 -49.07
C THR A 277 -7.78 -13.50 -49.96
N GLY A 278 -8.19 -13.63 -51.23
CA GLY A 278 -8.15 -12.54 -52.18
C GLY A 278 -6.75 -12.27 -52.73
N ALA A 279 -5.76 -13.12 -52.45
CA ALA A 279 -4.39 -12.97 -52.93
C ALA A 279 -4.23 -13.31 -54.42
N GLY A 280 -5.27 -13.78 -55.04
CA GLY A 280 -5.26 -14.23 -56.43
C GLY A 280 -4.79 -15.66 -56.60
N GLY A 281 -5.08 -16.26 -57.73
CA GLY A 281 -4.66 -17.61 -58.11
C GLY A 281 -4.39 -17.70 -59.60
N ASN A 282 -4.03 -18.87 -60.08
CA ASN A 282 -3.76 -19.08 -61.49
C ASN A 282 -5.10 -19.07 -62.29
N GLU A 283 -5.54 -17.90 -62.76
CA GLU A 283 -6.83 -17.67 -63.42
C GLU A 283 -7.00 -18.57 -64.66
N LYS A 284 -5.91 -18.95 -65.32
CA LYS A 284 -5.93 -19.83 -66.53
C LYS A 284 -6.54 -21.21 -66.25
N VAL A 285 -6.49 -21.68 -65.00
CA VAL A 285 -7.06 -22.96 -64.60
C VAL A 285 -8.60 -22.91 -64.61
N VAL A 286 -9.16 -21.76 -64.24
CA VAL A 286 -10.63 -21.59 -64.22
C VAL A 286 -11.19 -21.28 -65.59
N GLU A 287 -10.43 -20.63 -66.49
CA GLU A 287 -10.88 -20.31 -67.84
C GLU A 287 -11.24 -21.55 -68.63
N GLN A 288 -10.53 -22.67 -68.45
CA GLN A 288 -10.80 -23.95 -69.16
C GLN A 288 -11.76 -24.89 -68.42
N ALA A 289 -12.21 -24.50 -67.20
CA ALA A 289 -13.08 -25.33 -66.36
C ALA A 289 -14.53 -25.33 -66.83
N PRO A 290 -15.30 -26.40 -66.55
CA PRO A 290 -16.73 -26.45 -66.75
C PRO A 290 -17.48 -25.32 -66.03
N ASN A 291 -18.63 -24.87 -66.56
CA ASN A 291 -19.41 -23.77 -66.01
C ASN A 291 -19.83 -23.99 -64.54
N SER A 292 -20.03 -25.25 -64.14
CA SER A 292 -20.32 -25.65 -62.73
C SER A 292 -19.18 -25.31 -61.81
N VAL A 293 -17.92 -25.55 -62.24
CA VAL A 293 -16.72 -25.22 -61.46
C VAL A 293 -16.48 -23.71 -61.38
N LYS A 294 -16.76 -22.99 -62.45
CA LYS A 294 -16.69 -21.52 -62.45
C LYS A 294 -17.70 -20.93 -61.47
N LEU A 295 -18.93 -21.40 -61.47
CA LEU A 295 -19.95 -20.93 -60.54
C LEU A 295 -19.59 -21.28 -59.08
N PHE A 296 -19.09 -22.50 -58.83
CA PHE A 296 -18.60 -22.93 -57.52
C PHE A 296 -17.44 -22.00 -57.06
N THR A 297 -16.50 -21.67 -57.91
CA THR A 297 -15.39 -20.78 -57.60
C THR A 297 -15.88 -19.39 -57.17
N VAL A 298 -16.85 -18.81 -57.89
CA VAL A 298 -17.42 -17.50 -57.55
C VAL A 298 -18.10 -17.55 -56.14
N ILE A 299 -18.87 -18.60 -55.88
CA ILE A 299 -19.52 -18.79 -54.58
C ILE A 299 -18.44 -18.91 -53.49
N MET A 300 -17.41 -19.73 -53.70
CA MET A 300 -16.31 -19.91 -52.75
C MET A 300 -15.50 -18.63 -52.52
N MET A 301 -15.30 -17.79 -53.52
CA MET A 301 -14.69 -16.47 -53.34
C MET A 301 -15.49 -15.57 -52.43
N LEU A 302 -16.81 -15.48 -52.63
CA LEU A 302 -17.70 -14.63 -51.82
C LEU A 302 -17.83 -15.13 -50.40
N VAL A 303 -18.10 -16.43 -50.21
CA VAL A 303 -18.23 -17.06 -48.88
C VAL A 303 -16.90 -17.07 -48.16
N GLY A 304 -15.81 -17.40 -48.87
CA GLY A 304 -14.46 -17.43 -48.29
C GLY A 304 -14.00 -16.06 -47.83
N ALA A 305 -14.19 -15.02 -48.63
CA ALA A 305 -13.85 -13.63 -48.28
C ALA A 305 -14.65 -13.15 -47.07
N ALA A 306 -15.94 -13.47 -46.97
CA ALA A 306 -16.76 -13.12 -45.82
C ALA A 306 -16.28 -13.80 -44.54
N ILE A 307 -16.00 -15.11 -44.59
CA ILE A 307 -15.52 -15.85 -43.42
C ILE A 307 -14.11 -15.45 -43.01
N PHE A 308 -13.21 -15.21 -43.99
CA PHE A 308 -11.88 -14.69 -43.74
C PHE A 308 -11.94 -13.30 -43.08
N GLY A 309 -12.80 -12.40 -43.59
CA GLY A 309 -13.04 -11.08 -43.02
C GLY A 309 -13.55 -11.13 -41.55
N ILE A 310 -14.51 -12.02 -41.28
CA ILE A 310 -15.03 -12.23 -39.91
C ILE A 310 -13.93 -12.79 -39.01
N TRP A 311 -13.19 -13.80 -39.48
CA TRP A 311 -12.09 -14.38 -38.71
C TRP A 311 -10.98 -13.36 -38.43
N TYR A 312 -10.62 -12.55 -39.42
CA TYR A 312 -9.64 -11.47 -39.25
C TYR A 312 -10.13 -10.41 -38.25
N ALA A 313 -11.40 -10.03 -38.29
CA ALA A 313 -12.00 -9.12 -37.32
C ALA A 313 -11.97 -9.69 -35.90
N LEU A 314 -12.29 -10.97 -35.72
CA LEU A 314 -12.21 -11.68 -34.43
C LEU A 314 -10.77 -11.79 -33.94
N LEU A 315 -9.82 -12.06 -34.83
CA LEU A 315 -8.39 -12.10 -34.51
C LEU A 315 -7.87 -10.72 -34.08
N ASN A 316 -8.26 -9.69 -34.81
CA ASN A 316 -7.89 -8.32 -34.52
C ASN A 316 -8.46 -7.83 -33.17
N ASP A 317 -9.74 -8.12 -32.89
CA ASP A 317 -10.37 -7.85 -31.57
C ASP A 317 -9.67 -8.63 -30.46
N PHE A 318 -9.27 -9.87 -30.71
CA PHE A 318 -8.55 -10.69 -29.75
C PHE A 318 -7.13 -10.15 -29.47
N VAL A 319 -6.36 -9.76 -30.52
CA VAL A 319 -4.96 -9.32 -30.38
C VAL A 319 -4.85 -7.87 -29.90
N LEU A 320 -5.65 -6.96 -30.45
CA LEU A 320 -5.61 -5.53 -30.13
C LEU A 320 -6.59 -5.13 -29.04
N GLY A 321 -7.60 -5.95 -28.77
CA GLY A 321 -8.64 -5.70 -27.80
C GLY A 321 -8.15 -5.86 -26.35
N THR A 322 -8.97 -5.35 -25.43
CA THR A 322 -8.77 -5.48 -23.97
C THR A 322 -8.73 -6.94 -23.51
N ARG A 323 -9.36 -7.87 -24.27
CA ARG A 323 -9.45 -9.30 -23.97
C ARG A 323 -8.08 -10.00 -23.99
N PHE A 324 -7.17 -9.62 -24.89
CA PHE A 324 -5.83 -10.20 -24.95
C PHE A 324 -5.02 -9.81 -23.70
N LYS A 325 -5.13 -8.56 -23.25
CA LYS A 325 -4.50 -8.09 -22.01
C LYS A 325 -5.06 -8.81 -20.79
N GLN A 326 -6.39 -8.96 -20.71
CA GLN A 326 -7.07 -9.70 -19.64
C GLN A 326 -6.65 -11.18 -19.62
N PHE A 327 -6.46 -11.78 -20.79
CA PHE A 327 -5.97 -13.16 -20.91
C PHE A 327 -4.56 -13.32 -20.31
N TRP A 328 -3.63 -12.42 -20.65
CA TRP A 328 -2.28 -12.48 -20.10
C TRP A 328 -2.26 -12.24 -18.60
N ASP A 329 -3.12 -11.37 -18.08
CA ASP A 329 -3.27 -11.14 -16.65
C ASP A 329 -3.85 -12.38 -15.96
N ALA A 330 -4.89 -13.01 -16.51
CA ALA A 330 -5.48 -14.23 -15.98
C ALA A 330 -4.49 -15.42 -16.00
N ALA A 331 -3.68 -15.56 -17.04
CA ALA A 331 -2.66 -16.60 -17.14
C ALA A 331 -1.52 -16.47 -16.11
N ARG A 332 -1.37 -15.28 -15.51
CA ARG A 332 -0.36 -14.99 -14.49
C ARG A 332 -0.84 -15.19 -13.07
N ILE A 333 -2.14 -15.46 -12.85
CA ILE A 333 -2.69 -15.64 -11.51
C ILE A 333 -2.01 -16.82 -10.83
N PRO A 334 -1.45 -16.63 -9.63
CA PRO A 334 -0.79 -17.69 -8.89
C PRO A 334 -1.80 -18.77 -8.47
N ARG A 335 -1.33 -20.02 -8.41
CA ARG A 335 -2.18 -21.15 -8.03
C ARG A 335 -2.36 -21.31 -6.53
N ARG A 336 -1.39 -20.85 -5.73
CA ARG A 336 -1.37 -21.02 -4.25
C ARG A 336 -0.50 -19.93 -3.61
N ASN A 337 -0.73 -19.70 -2.33
CA ASN A 337 0.11 -18.85 -1.46
C ASN A 337 0.29 -17.44 -2.04
N HIS A 338 -0.78 -16.79 -2.42
CA HIS A 338 -0.79 -15.43 -2.95
C HIS A 338 -1.76 -14.55 -2.16
N TYR A 339 -1.63 -13.25 -2.36
CA TYR A 339 -2.42 -12.23 -1.71
C TYR A 339 -3.35 -11.59 -2.73
N ILE A 340 -4.63 -11.44 -2.38
CA ILE A 340 -5.63 -10.79 -3.23
C ILE A 340 -5.87 -9.38 -2.67
N VAL A 341 -5.67 -8.36 -3.50
CA VAL A 341 -5.93 -6.96 -3.14
C VAL A 341 -7.11 -6.46 -3.98
N CYS A 342 -8.23 -6.16 -3.31
CA CYS A 342 -9.44 -5.64 -3.94
C CYS A 342 -9.49 -4.12 -3.80
N GLY A 343 -9.37 -3.40 -4.94
CA GLY A 343 -9.25 -1.96 -5.03
C GLY A 343 -7.81 -1.48 -5.25
N LEU A 344 -7.58 -0.78 -6.35
CA LEU A 344 -6.26 -0.25 -6.75
C LEU A 344 -6.21 1.29 -6.65
N GLY A 345 -6.75 1.84 -5.56
CA GLY A 345 -6.59 3.22 -5.18
C GLY A 345 -5.20 3.54 -4.61
N GLY A 346 -5.04 4.72 -4.03
CA GLY A 346 -3.76 5.14 -3.42
C GLY A 346 -3.26 4.21 -2.31
N LEU A 347 -4.16 3.66 -1.49
CA LEU A 347 -3.82 2.67 -0.47
C LEU A 347 -3.50 1.32 -1.10
N GLY A 348 -4.36 0.85 -2.01
CA GLY A 348 -4.19 -0.45 -2.66
C GLY A 348 -2.86 -0.59 -3.37
N ILE A 349 -2.44 0.41 -4.17
CA ILE A 349 -1.14 0.35 -4.87
C ILE A 349 0.05 0.31 -3.89
N LYS A 350 -0.02 1.00 -2.75
CA LYS A 350 1.05 0.98 -1.74
C LYS A 350 1.12 -0.38 -1.03
N ILE A 351 -0.03 -1.02 -0.73
CA ILE A 351 -0.09 -2.39 -0.21
C ILE A 351 0.51 -3.38 -1.23
N VAL A 352 0.10 -3.27 -2.49
CA VAL A 352 0.61 -4.09 -3.59
C VAL A 352 2.13 -3.98 -3.71
N GLN A 353 2.67 -2.75 -3.71
CA GLN A 353 4.12 -2.50 -3.73
C GLN A 353 4.83 -3.10 -2.53
N GLN A 354 4.26 -2.96 -1.33
CA GLN A 354 4.83 -3.48 -0.09
C GLN A 354 4.89 -5.02 -0.10
N LEU A 355 3.80 -5.69 -0.47
CA LEU A 355 3.75 -7.14 -0.58
C LEU A 355 4.71 -7.66 -1.66
N TYR A 356 4.76 -6.99 -2.82
CA TYR A 356 5.68 -7.33 -3.90
C TYR A 356 7.15 -7.19 -3.49
N ASN A 357 7.51 -6.11 -2.81
CA ASN A 357 8.86 -5.87 -2.30
C ASN A 357 9.27 -6.90 -1.24
N ASN A 358 8.30 -7.44 -0.49
CA ASN A 358 8.50 -8.54 0.44
C ASN A 358 8.53 -9.92 -0.25
N GLY A 359 8.59 -9.97 -1.60
CA GLY A 359 8.67 -11.21 -2.37
C GLY A 359 7.38 -12.01 -2.45
N GLN A 360 6.23 -11.43 -2.07
CA GLN A 360 4.94 -12.10 -2.11
C GLN A 360 4.33 -12.08 -3.51
N GLU A 361 3.56 -13.12 -3.85
CA GLU A 361 2.74 -13.14 -5.07
C GLU A 361 1.43 -12.40 -4.79
N VAL A 362 1.10 -11.43 -5.65
CA VAL A 362 -0.09 -10.58 -5.48
C VAL A 362 -0.96 -10.66 -6.72
N VAL A 363 -2.28 -10.68 -6.51
CA VAL A 363 -3.31 -10.52 -7.53
C VAL A 363 -4.14 -9.29 -7.16
N VAL A 364 -4.44 -8.46 -8.13
CA VAL A 364 -5.27 -7.26 -7.93
C VAL A 364 -6.63 -7.45 -8.59
N VAL A 365 -7.68 -7.03 -7.91
CA VAL A 365 -9.03 -6.89 -8.47
C VAL A 365 -9.39 -5.40 -8.52
N GLU A 366 -9.59 -4.88 -9.72
CA GLU A 366 -9.90 -3.46 -9.96
C GLU A 366 -10.86 -3.33 -11.15
N PRO A 367 -12.10 -2.89 -10.95
CA PRO A 367 -13.07 -2.79 -12.04
C PRO A 367 -12.67 -1.76 -13.11
N ASN A 368 -12.02 -0.67 -12.73
CA ASN A 368 -11.66 0.39 -13.66
C ASN A 368 -10.34 0.08 -14.38
N SER A 369 -10.43 -0.35 -15.65
CA SER A 369 -9.26 -0.65 -16.48
C SER A 369 -8.35 0.56 -16.77
N ASN A 370 -8.88 1.78 -16.65
CA ASN A 370 -8.17 3.04 -16.83
C ASN A 370 -7.79 3.71 -15.51
N GLY A 371 -7.88 2.96 -14.40
CA GLY A 371 -7.50 3.45 -13.07
C GLY A 371 -6.06 3.98 -13.03
N LYS A 372 -5.87 5.07 -12.29
CA LYS A 372 -4.58 5.81 -12.19
C LYS A 372 -3.37 4.90 -11.94
N PHE A 373 -3.52 3.82 -11.17
CA PHE A 373 -2.42 2.97 -10.74
C PHE A 373 -2.33 1.63 -11.48
N VAL A 374 -3.22 1.38 -12.44
CA VAL A 374 -3.24 0.13 -13.23
C VAL A 374 -1.92 -0.09 -13.96
N ASN A 375 -1.39 0.95 -14.61
CA ASN A 375 -0.12 0.86 -15.31
C ASN A 375 1.07 0.62 -14.36
N THR A 376 1.03 1.19 -13.17
CA THR A 376 2.06 0.96 -12.13
C THR A 376 2.06 -0.49 -11.66
N ALA A 377 0.90 -1.09 -11.40
CA ALA A 377 0.81 -2.49 -11.02
C ALA A 377 1.25 -3.43 -12.15
N ARG A 378 0.88 -3.10 -13.40
CA ARG A 378 1.32 -3.86 -14.60
C ARG A 378 2.83 -3.81 -14.81
N SER A 379 3.47 -2.66 -14.60
CA SER A 379 4.94 -2.54 -14.74
C SER A 379 5.70 -3.41 -13.73
N LEU A 380 5.09 -3.72 -12.57
CA LEU A 380 5.59 -4.68 -11.60
C LEU A 380 5.31 -6.15 -11.98
N GLY A 381 4.61 -6.39 -13.11
CA GLY A 381 4.23 -7.73 -13.56
C GLY A 381 3.10 -8.38 -12.76
N ILE A 382 2.32 -7.59 -12.02
CA ILE A 382 1.23 -8.05 -11.16
C ILE A 382 -0.02 -8.26 -12.02
N PRO A 383 -0.68 -9.43 -11.96
CA PRO A 383 -1.93 -9.69 -12.67
C PRO A 383 -3.08 -8.86 -12.09
N ILE A 384 -3.89 -8.28 -12.98
CA ILE A 384 -5.04 -7.46 -12.61
C ILE A 384 -6.30 -8.07 -13.24
N ILE A 385 -7.29 -8.35 -12.41
CA ILE A 385 -8.62 -8.79 -12.84
C ILE A 385 -9.52 -7.56 -12.89
N HIS A 386 -9.98 -7.22 -14.10
CA HIS A 386 -10.89 -6.11 -14.32
C HIS A 386 -12.35 -6.56 -14.13
N ALA A 387 -12.75 -6.67 -12.87
CA ALA A 387 -14.09 -7.05 -12.46
C ALA A 387 -14.40 -6.50 -11.06
N ASP A 388 -15.66 -6.53 -10.69
CA ASP A 388 -16.11 -6.17 -9.34
C ASP A 388 -15.83 -7.34 -8.38
N ALA A 389 -15.09 -7.06 -7.30
CA ALA A 389 -14.72 -8.03 -6.28
C ALA A 389 -15.90 -8.47 -5.41
N SER A 390 -17.05 -7.76 -5.45
CA SER A 390 -18.24 -8.15 -4.73
C SER A 390 -18.93 -9.39 -5.34
N PHE A 391 -18.57 -9.80 -6.57
CA PHE A 391 -19.11 -11.02 -7.17
C PHE A 391 -18.26 -12.25 -6.79
N PRO A 392 -18.90 -13.34 -6.29
CA PRO A 392 -18.21 -14.59 -5.93
C PRO A 392 -17.38 -15.19 -7.07
N GLU A 393 -17.83 -15.06 -8.32
CA GLU A 393 -17.14 -15.55 -9.52
C GLU A 393 -15.81 -14.84 -9.74
N THR A 394 -15.75 -13.55 -9.43
CA THR A 394 -14.51 -12.75 -9.49
C THR A 394 -13.50 -13.27 -8.48
N LEU A 395 -13.92 -13.52 -7.24
CA LEU A 395 -13.06 -14.06 -6.19
C LEU A 395 -12.58 -15.50 -6.51
N LYS A 396 -13.46 -16.34 -7.10
CA LYS A 396 -13.08 -17.67 -7.59
C LYS A 396 -12.03 -17.58 -8.70
N SER A 397 -12.16 -16.61 -9.62
CA SER A 397 -11.17 -16.38 -10.68
C SER A 397 -9.81 -15.98 -10.15
N CYS A 398 -9.75 -15.39 -8.95
CA CYS A 398 -8.51 -15.10 -8.22
C CYS A 398 -7.91 -16.31 -7.49
N ASN A 399 -8.47 -17.52 -7.60
CA ASN A 399 -8.08 -18.70 -6.81
C ASN A 399 -8.15 -18.48 -5.30
N ILE A 400 -9.23 -17.86 -4.81
CA ILE A 400 -9.39 -17.46 -3.41
C ILE A 400 -9.22 -18.62 -2.43
N THR A 401 -9.65 -19.82 -2.79
CA THR A 401 -9.53 -21.03 -1.94
C THR A 401 -8.11 -21.44 -1.63
N ASN A 402 -7.14 -20.99 -2.44
CA ASN A 402 -5.71 -21.25 -2.28
C ASN A 402 -4.90 -19.98 -1.99
N ALA A 403 -5.57 -18.85 -1.80
CA ALA A 403 -4.94 -17.60 -1.41
C ALA A 403 -4.57 -17.63 0.08
N THR A 404 -3.53 -16.89 0.44
CA THR A 404 -3.10 -16.71 1.85
C THR A 404 -3.99 -15.69 2.55
N ALA A 405 -4.23 -14.55 1.89
CA ALA A 405 -5.04 -13.49 2.45
C ALA A 405 -5.77 -12.70 1.35
N LEU A 406 -6.87 -12.06 1.75
CA LEU A 406 -7.59 -11.06 0.96
C LEU A 406 -7.59 -9.74 1.71
N ILE A 407 -7.31 -8.65 0.99
CA ILE A 407 -7.27 -7.29 1.50
C ILE A 407 -8.28 -6.45 0.73
N ALA A 408 -9.37 -6.05 1.39
CA ALA A 408 -10.43 -5.22 0.81
C ALA A 408 -10.17 -3.74 1.12
N VAL A 409 -9.80 -2.96 0.09
CA VAL A 409 -9.38 -1.54 0.21
C VAL A 409 -9.96 -0.69 -0.92
N THR A 410 -11.21 -0.95 -1.28
CA THR A 410 -11.94 -0.11 -2.23
C THR A 410 -12.28 1.25 -1.61
N GLY A 411 -12.86 2.15 -2.41
CA GLY A 411 -13.27 3.48 -1.94
C GLY A 411 -14.53 3.48 -1.07
N ASP A 412 -15.25 2.35 -0.98
CA ASP A 412 -16.50 2.24 -0.25
C ASP A 412 -16.40 1.21 0.88
N ASP A 413 -16.70 1.67 2.11
CA ASP A 413 -16.56 0.88 3.33
C ASP A 413 -17.53 -0.32 3.36
N ALA A 414 -18.77 -0.15 2.89
CA ALA A 414 -19.77 -1.22 2.85
C ALA A 414 -19.38 -2.31 1.85
N THR A 415 -18.91 -1.92 0.68
CA THR A 415 -18.37 -2.83 -0.34
C THR A 415 -17.17 -3.63 0.20
N ASN A 416 -16.29 -3.02 1.01
CA ASN A 416 -15.15 -3.72 1.60
C ASN A 416 -15.62 -4.84 2.56
N VAL A 417 -16.63 -4.58 3.38
CA VAL A 417 -17.23 -5.59 4.27
C VAL A 417 -17.93 -6.69 3.46
N GLU A 418 -18.67 -6.33 2.42
CA GLU A 418 -19.33 -7.29 1.54
C GLU A 418 -18.34 -8.25 0.87
N ILE A 419 -17.24 -7.73 0.32
CA ILE A 419 -16.15 -8.52 -0.27
C ILE A 419 -15.58 -9.47 0.78
N ALA A 420 -15.32 -8.98 1.99
CA ALA A 420 -14.75 -9.74 3.11
C ALA A 420 -15.65 -10.91 3.52
N LEU A 421 -16.95 -10.68 3.67
CA LEU A 421 -17.93 -11.71 4.02
C LEU A 421 -18.02 -12.79 2.93
N LYS A 422 -18.06 -12.40 1.66
CA LYS A 422 -18.06 -13.33 0.53
C LYS A 422 -16.76 -14.13 0.46
N ALA A 423 -15.63 -13.50 0.76
CA ALA A 423 -14.34 -14.19 0.84
C ALA A 423 -14.33 -15.28 1.93
N LYS A 424 -14.81 -14.96 3.14
CA LYS A 424 -14.97 -15.95 4.23
C LYS A 424 -15.97 -17.05 3.87
N GLY A 425 -17.05 -16.72 3.16
CA GLY A 425 -18.02 -17.72 2.67
C GLY A 425 -17.42 -18.70 1.64
N LEU A 426 -16.50 -18.25 0.78
CA LEU A 426 -15.82 -19.09 -0.20
C LEU A 426 -14.61 -19.85 0.38
N SER A 427 -13.93 -19.26 1.35
CA SER A 427 -12.73 -19.82 2.00
C SER A 427 -12.72 -19.42 3.48
N PRO A 428 -13.33 -20.22 4.39
CA PRO A 428 -13.48 -19.85 5.81
C PRO A 428 -12.16 -19.60 6.54
N LYS A 429 -11.07 -20.21 6.08
CA LYS A 429 -9.74 -20.09 6.71
C LYS A 429 -8.87 -18.96 6.14
N ILE A 430 -9.37 -18.21 5.15
CA ILE A 430 -8.58 -17.13 4.56
C ILE A 430 -8.43 -15.98 5.56
N THR A 431 -7.23 -15.44 5.66
CA THR A 431 -6.97 -14.20 6.39
C THR A 431 -7.62 -13.03 5.65
N VAL A 432 -8.46 -12.26 6.34
CA VAL A 432 -9.17 -11.12 5.74
C VAL A 432 -8.82 -9.83 6.45
N VAL A 433 -8.33 -8.85 5.68
CA VAL A 433 -8.01 -7.50 6.16
C VAL A 433 -8.91 -6.49 5.45
N VAL A 434 -9.62 -5.69 6.21
CA VAL A 434 -10.65 -4.79 5.70
C VAL A 434 -10.30 -3.33 5.99
N ASN A 435 -10.47 -2.46 5.00
CA ASN A 435 -10.47 -1.02 5.20
C ASN A 435 -11.88 -0.57 5.63
N TYR A 436 -11.97 0.07 6.79
CA TYR A 436 -13.19 0.73 7.26
C TYR A 436 -12.86 2.02 8.00
N ALA A 437 -13.61 3.07 7.72
CA ALA A 437 -13.26 4.39 8.23
C ALA A 437 -13.64 4.61 9.71
N ASP A 438 -14.74 4.00 10.16
CA ASP A 438 -15.23 4.14 11.54
C ASP A 438 -14.56 3.09 12.45
N PRO A 439 -13.80 3.52 13.47
CA PRO A 439 -13.08 2.61 14.37
C PRO A 439 -14.00 1.83 15.32
N ASP A 440 -15.18 2.35 15.66
CA ASP A 440 -16.11 1.65 16.55
C ASP A 440 -16.80 0.51 15.80
N PHE A 441 -17.22 0.76 14.55
CA PHE A 441 -17.68 -0.31 13.68
C PHE A 441 -16.57 -1.33 13.40
N ALA A 442 -15.33 -0.87 13.19
CA ALA A 442 -14.20 -1.75 12.92
C ALA A 442 -14.00 -2.79 14.03
N ARG A 443 -14.05 -2.37 15.32
CA ARG A 443 -13.96 -3.27 16.46
C ARG A 443 -15.10 -4.30 16.49
N MET A 444 -16.34 -3.83 16.34
CA MET A 444 -17.50 -4.72 16.31
C MET A 444 -17.44 -5.71 15.15
N ALA A 445 -17.08 -5.26 13.95
CA ALA A 445 -16.99 -6.10 12.78
C ALA A 445 -15.89 -7.17 12.91
N GLN A 446 -14.78 -6.82 13.53
CA GLN A 446 -13.68 -7.76 13.76
C GLN A 446 -14.08 -8.88 14.72
N GLU A 447 -14.83 -8.55 15.78
CA GLU A 447 -15.33 -9.54 16.76
C GLU A 447 -16.45 -10.42 16.19
N VAL A 448 -17.39 -9.82 15.44
CA VAL A 448 -18.59 -10.52 14.94
C VAL A 448 -18.29 -11.40 13.73
N PHE A 449 -17.43 -10.96 12.82
CA PHE A 449 -17.21 -11.61 11.50
C PHE A 449 -15.91 -12.41 11.42
N ASP A 450 -15.15 -12.52 12.51
CA ASP A 450 -13.85 -13.22 12.54
C ASP A 450 -12.88 -12.72 11.43
N PHE A 451 -12.86 -11.39 11.23
CA PHE A 451 -11.87 -10.77 10.36
C PHE A 451 -10.54 -10.66 11.10
N GLU A 452 -9.43 -10.93 10.42
CA GLU A 452 -8.10 -10.81 11.03
C GLU A 452 -7.81 -9.37 11.47
N ALA A 453 -8.16 -8.39 10.65
CA ALA A 453 -8.07 -6.98 11.00
C ALA A 453 -9.08 -6.13 10.22
N VAL A 454 -9.68 -5.17 10.93
CA VAL A 454 -10.45 -4.07 10.32
C VAL A 454 -9.74 -2.77 10.68
N LEU A 455 -9.18 -2.08 9.68
CA LEU A 455 -8.21 -1.01 9.87
C LEU A 455 -8.69 0.29 9.22
N SER A 456 -8.47 1.42 9.89
CA SER A 456 -8.70 2.76 9.34
C SER A 456 -7.37 3.43 8.96
N PRO A 457 -7.15 3.78 7.69
CA PRO A 457 -5.95 4.51 7.28
C PRO A 457 -5.78 5.85 7.99
N ALA A 458 -6.89 6.52 8.32
CA ALA A 458 -6.86 7.78 9.05
C ALA A 458 -6.38 7.60 10.49
N GLU A 459 -6.84 6.54 11.17
CA GLU A 459 -6.38 6.19 12.52
C GLU A 459 -4.89 5.87 12.52
N LEU A 460 -4.43 5.06 11.56
CA LEU A 460 -3.05 4.65 11.45
C LEU A 460 -2.09 5.80 11.11
N ALA A 461 -2.54 6.79 10.34
CA ALA A 461 -1.68 7.88 9.88
C ALA A 461 -1.72 9.12 10.81
N ALA A 462 -2.86 9.44 11.42
CA ALA A 462 -3.04 10.66 12.20
C ALA A 462 -1.99 10.85 13.31
N PRO A 463 -1.54 9.81 14.03
CA PRO A 463 -0.49 9.94 15.04
C PRO A 463 0.82 10.46 14.47
N ALA A 464 1.23 10.00 13.28
CA ALA A 464 2.45 10.48 12.64
C ALA A 464 2.37 11.95 12.25
N PHE A 465 1.21 12.40 11.73
CA PHE A 465 0.99 13.81 11.44
C PHE A 465 0.99 14.67 12.70
N ALA A 466 0.34 14.21 13.78
CA ALA A 466 0.32 14.93 15.05
C ALA A 466 1.74 15.07 15.63
N ALA A 467 2.51 14.01 15.61
CA ALA A 467 3.88 13.99 16.08
C ALA A 467 4.80 14.88 15.21
N ALA A 468 4.65 14.84 13.89
CA ALA A 468 5.36 15.73 12.97
C ALA A 468 5.04 17.20 13.23
N ALA A 469 3.76 17.50 13.53
CA ALA A 469 3.32 18.87 13.87
C ALA A 469 3.92 19.38 15.18
N LEU A 470 4.19 18.48 16.10
CA LEU A 470 4.85 18.77 17.36
C LEU A 470 6.38 18.92 17.24
N GLY A 471 7.04 18.61 16.16
CA GLY A 471 8.47 18.79 15.86
C GLY A 471 9.25 17.47 15.85
N GLY A 472 10.38 17.42 15.21
CA GLY A 472 11.24 16.25 15.13
C GLY A 472 11.17 15.50 13.79
N ARG A 473 12.25 14.73 13.51
CA ARG A 473 12.29 13.81 12.36
C ARG A 473 11.65 12.48 12.75
N ILE A 474 10.41 12.31 12.35
CA ILE A 474 9.63 11.13 12.70
C ILE A 474 10.12 9.89 11.93
N LEU A 475 10.36 8.81 12.66
CA LEU A 475 10.75 7.49 12.12
C LEU A 475 9.55 6.54 12.05
N GLY A 476 8.58 6.74 12.93
CA GLY A 476 7.39 5.91 13.03
C GLY A 476 6.53 6.30 14.22
N ASN A 477 5.43 5.60 14.35
CA ASN A 477 4.46 5.81 15.39
C ASN A 477 3.67 4.54 15.65
N GLY A 478 3.05 4.47 16.81
CA GLY A 478 2.12 3.43 17.18
C GLY A 478 1.08 3.96 18.16
N ILE A 479 -0.08 3.33 18.19
CA ILE A 479 -1.12 3.59 19.18
C ILE A 479 -1.29 2.33 20.00
N THR A 480 -1.14 2.44 21.31
CA THR A 480 -1.64 1.48 22.26
C THR A 480 -3.01 1.92 22.75
N ALA A 481 -3.71 1.07 23.53
CA ALA A 481 -5.05 1.38 24.03
C ALA A 481 -5.16 2.79 24.65
N ASP A 482 -4.10 3.29 25.27
CA ASP A 482 -4.13 4.51 26.09
C ASP A 482 -3.12 5.60 25.67
N SER A 483 -2.18 5.31 24.77
CA SER A 483 -1.07 6.24 24.49
C SER A 483 -0.62 6.24 23.04
N LEU A 484 -0.40 7.44 22.52
CA LEU A 484 0.30 7.65 21.26
C LEU A 484 1.80 7.60 21.49
N TRP A 485 2.49 6.76 20.75
CA TRP A 485 3.95 6.58 20.75
C TRP A 485 4.55 7.16 19.49
N VAL A 486 5.69 7.79 19.67
CA VAL A 486 6.44 8.40 18.57
C VAL A 486 7.88 7.94 18.62
N ALA A 487 8.37 7.46 17.48
CA ALA A 487 9.77 7.20 17.26
C ALA A 487 10.38 8.34 16.42
N PHE A 488 11.47 8.91 16.86
CA PHE A 488 12.15 9.98 16.13
C PHE A 488 13.66 9.97 16.36
N ALA A 489 14.37 10.70 15.48
CA ALA A 489 15.80 10.92 15.61
C ALA A 489 16.06 12.36 16.01
N THR A 490 17.01 12.55 16.95
CA THR A 490 17.53 13.86 17.35
C THR A 490 19.05 13.90 17.23
N ILE A 491 19.58 15.02 16.73
CA ILE A 491 21.03 15.24 16.65
C ILE A 491 21.48 15.84 17.98
N ILE A 492 22.49 15.25 18.59
CA ILE A 492 23.14 15.78 19.78
C ILE A 492 24.07 16.89 19.34
N THR A 493 23.74 18.13 19.68
CA THR A 493 24.62 19.28 19.48
C THR A 493 25.48 19.52 20.74
N PRO A 494 26.60 20.25 20.65
CA PRO A 494 27.40 20.58 21.85
C PRO A 494 26.61 21.30 22.95
N SER A 495 25.54 22.02 22.58
CA SER A 495 24.65 22.70 23.52
C SER A 495 23.43 21.84 23.94
N HIS A 496 23.34 20.60 23.43
CA HIS A 496 22.24 19.72 23.78
C HIS A 496 22.38 19.27 25.24
N PRO A 497 21.27 19.24 26.05
CA PRO A 497 21.36 18.85 27.47
C PRO A 497 21.92 17.47 27.70
N PHE A 498 21.72 16.54 26.74
CA PHE A 498 22.25 15.19 26.83
C PHE A 498 23.72 15.06 26.39
N CYS A 499 24.33 16.12 25.86
CA CYS A 499 25.72 16.07 25.47
C CYS A 499 26.62 15.83 26.70
N GLY A 500 27.45 14.79 26.63
CA GLY A 500 28.31 14.36 27.73
C GLY A 500 27.65 13.41 28.76
N GLN A 501 26.34 13.21 28.70
CA GLN A 501 25.64 12.25 29.58
C GLN A 501 25.68 10.85 28.98
N LYS A 502 25.60 9.82 29.84
CA LYS A 502 25.29 8.45 29.37
C LYS A 502 23.86 8.36 28.89
N VAL A 503 23.63 7.54 27.83
CA VAL A 503 22.29 7.35 27.26
C VAL A 503 21.28 6.93 28.33
N LYS A 504 21.64 6.03 29.26
CA LYS A 504 20.76 5.61 30.35
C LYS A 504 20.32 6.77 31.25
N GLU A 505 21.25 7.66 31.60
CA GLU A 505 20.97 8.81 32.47
C GLU A 505 20.03 9.80 31.75
N ALA A 506 20.30 10.08 30.49
CA ALA A 506 19.45 10.90 29.66
C ALA A 506 18.05 10.29 29.47
N ALA A 507 17.96 8.97 29.24
CA ALA A 507 16.73 8.24 29.08
C ALA A 507 15.86 8.28 30.33
N MET A 508 16.41 8.02 31.50
CA MET A 508 15.70 8.07 32.78
C MET A 508 15.26 9.50 33.15
N SER A 509 16.09 10.51 32.84
CA SER A 509 15.75 11.91 33.16
C SER A 509 14.64 12.49 32.27
N ALA A 510 14.55 12.09 31.02
CA ALA A 510 13.59 12.59 30.04
C ALA A 510 12.50 11.54 29.67
N ASP A 511 12.52 10.38 30.29
CA ASP A 511 11.56 9.29 30.16
C ASP A 511 11.29 8.90 28.70
N PHE A 512 12.37 8.53 28.04
CA PHE A 512 12.35 7.97 26.68
C PHE A 512 13.04 6.60 26.65
N VAL A 513 12.72 5.82 25.63
CA VAL A 513 13.40 4.56 25.35
C VAL A 513 14.38 4.78 24.19
N PRO A 514 15.70 4.64 24.42
CA PRO A 514 16.68 4.71 23.34
C PRO A 514 16.62 3.45 22.48
N LEU A 515 16.62 3.63 21.17
CA LEU A 515 16.62 2.51 20.21
C LEU A 515 18.04 2.17 19.76
N TYR A 516 18.76 3.17 19.31
CA TYR A 516 20.18 3.11 18.95
C TYR A 516 20.77 4.51 18.80
N VAL A 517 22.09 4.58 18.74
CA VAL A 517 22.84 5.80 18.44
C VAL A 517 23.68 5.56 17.19
N GLU A 518 23.60 6.47 16.23
CA GLU A 518 24.55 6.54 15.12
C GLU A 518 25.64 7.55 15.45
N THR A 519 26.87 7.08 15.51
CA THR A 519 28.07 7.89 15.55
C THR A 519 28.67 7.96 14.15
N ASN A 520 29.71 8.79 13.93
CA ASN A 520 30.39 8.89 12.64
C ASN A 520 30.95 7.55 12.11
N SER A 521 31.11 6.55 12.96
CA SER A 521 31.80 5.28 12.62
C SER A 521 30.90 4.05 12.71
N ARG A 522 29.86 4.04 13.54
CA ARG A 522 29.05 2.85 13.79
C ARG A 522 27.68 3.15 14.40
N SER A 523 26.76 2.16 14.31
CA SER A 523 25.49 2.15 15.04
C SER A 523 25.64 1.31 16.31
N ILE A 524 25.27 1.87 17.46
CA ILE A 524 25.38 1.26 18.78
C ILE A 524 23.97 0.94 19.30
N HIS A 525 23.75 -0.27 19.80
CA HIS A 525 22.49 -0.69 20.40
C HIS A 525 22.73 -1.73 21.53
N GLY A 526 21.65 -2.19 22.20
CA GLY A 526 21.75 -3.15 23.29
C GLY A 526 22.38 -2.54 24.56
N TRP A 527 23.14 -3.33 25.33
CA TRP A 527 23.78 -2.85 26.55
C TRP A 527 24.82 -1.76 26.31
N GLU A 528 25.60 -1.87 25.24
CA GLU A 528 26.58 -0.87 24.86
C GLU A 528 25.93 0.52 24.67
N LEU A 529 24.69 0.55 24.16
CA LEU A 529 23.92 1.78 24.00
C LEU A 529 23.71 2.53 25.32
N LEU A 530 23.28 1.81 26.36
CA LEU A 530 22.95 2.41 27.67
C LEU A 530 24.17 3.02 28.37
N GLU A 531 25.34 2.42 28.17
CA GLU A 531 26.61 2.88 28.75
C GLU A 531 27.35 3.90 27.86
N THR A 532 26.86 4.12 26.62
CA THR A 532 27.46 5.09 25.70
C THR A 532 27.25 6.52 26.19
N SER A 533 28.29 7.34 26.16
CA SER A 533 28.20 8.78 26.39
C SER A 533 27.91 9.50 25.08
N LEU A 534 26.90 10.36 25.07
CA LEU A 534 26.47 11.11 23.90
C LEU A 534 27.44 12.27 23.62
N SER A 535 27.90 12.38 22.39
CA SER A 535 28.82 13.41 21.92
C SER A 535 28.19 14.31 20.87
N GLY A 536 28.72 15.51 20.69
CA GLY A 536 28.26 16.41 19.64
C GLY A 536 28.47 15.80 18.25
N GLY A 537 27.38 15.73 17.45
CA GLY A 537 27.35 15.10 16.15
C GLY A 537 26.66 13.71 16.14
N ASP A 538 26.47 13.08 17.28
CA ASP A 538 25.78 11.82 17.39
C ASP A 538 24.28 11.99 17.06
N MET A 539 23.69 10.99 16.40
CA MET A 539 22.26 10.94 16.16
C MET A 539 21.63 9.89 17.07
N LEU A 540 20.85 10.35 18.02
CA LEU A 540 20.10 9.49 18.96
C LEU A 540 18.71 9.17 18.38
N TYR A 541 18.43 7.89 18.25
CA TYR A 541 17.14 7.34 17.85
C TYR A 541 16.40 6.85 19.08
N LEU A 542 15.18 7.32 19.28
CA LEU A 542 14.44 7.05 20.50
C LEU A 542 12.94 6.94 20.26
N THR A 543 12.24 6.35 21.23
CA THR A 543 10.77 6.34 21.31
C THR A 543 10.33 6.95 22.63
N MET A 544 9.20 7.64 22.61
CA MET A 544 8.58 8.16 23.82
C MET A 544 7.07 8.36 23.64
N PRO A 545 6.30 8.44 24.74
CA PRO A 545 4.92 8.89 24.68
C PRO A 545 4.84 10.30 24.10
N ALA A 546 3.88 10.52 23.20
CA ALA A 546 3.70 11.85 22.60
C ALA A 546 3.39 12.93 23.64
N THR A 547 2.77 12.55 24.76
CA THR A 547 2.53 13.44 25.93
C THR A 547 3.80 14.05 26.51
N ARG A 548 4.96 13.42 26.29
CA ARG A 548 6.25 13.84 26.86
C ARG A 548 7.15 14.53 25.86
N LEU A 549 6.76 14.63 24.59
CA LEU A 549 7.52 15.34 23.54
C LEU A 549 7.87 16.78 23.93
N TYR A 550 7.05 17.45 24.76
CA TYR A 550 7.34 18.80 25.22
C TYR A 550 8.63 18.88 26.09
N GLN A 551 9.06 17.80 26.70
CA GLN A 551 10.30 17.77 27.49
C GLN A 551 11.52 17.90 26.60
N LEU A 552 11.51 17.26 25.43
CA LEU A 552 12.59 17.37 24.43
C LEU A 552 12.63 18.75 23.76
N TRP A 553 11.47 19.39 23.59
CA TRP A 553 11.37 20.70 22.92
C TRP A 553 11.97 21.85 23.69
N ARG A 554 12.03 21.76 24.98
CA ARG A 554 12.74 22.75 25.78
C ARG A 554 14.22 22.78 25.48
N TYR A 555 14.72 21.75 24.79
CA TYR A 555 16.14 21.48 24.65
C TYR A 555 16.63 21.36 23.20
N THR A 556 15.72 21.25 22.20
CA THR A 556 16.14 21.18 20.79
C THR A 556 16.34 22.60 20.25
N PRO A 557 17.56 23.03 19.93
CA PRO A 557 17.77 24.27 19.19
C PRO A 557 17.08 24.11 17.82
N LYS A 558 16.55 25.21 17.28
CA LYS A 558 16.09 25.25 15.89
C LYS A 558 17.23 24.72 15.02
N ILE A 559 16.97 23.62 14.33
CA ILE A 559 17.90 23.11 13.32
C ILE A 559 17.86 24.14 12.19
N ASP A 560 18.83 25.02 12.13
CA ASP A 560 19.10 25.76 10.91
C ASP A 560 19.45 24.72 9.85
N ALA A 561 18.78 24.84 8.68
CA ALA A 561 18.88 23.90 7.58
C ALA A 561 20.37 23.61 7.28
N VAL A 562 20.85 22.48 7.75
CA VAL A 562 22.14 21.94 7.33
C VAL A 562 21.88 21.25 6.01
N ASN A 563 22.46 21.79 4.95
CA ASN A 563 22.49 21.24 3.60
C ASN A 563 22.91 19.77 3.63
N TYR A 564 22.02 18.90 3.10
CA TYR A 564 22.36 17.56 2.64
C TYR A 564 21.89 17.37 1.19
#